data_196800972346d644d2b4dad75d1883f9
#
_entry.id   196800972346d644d2b4dad75d1883f9
#
_cell.length_a   1.000
_cell.length_b   1.000
_cell.length_c   1.000
_cell.angle_alpha   90.00
_cell.angle_beta   90.00
_cell.angle_gamma   90.00
#
_symmetry.space_group_name_H-M   'P 1'
#
loop_
_entity.id
_entity.type
_entity.pdbx_description
1 polymer ?
#
loop_
_entity_poly.entity_id
_entity_poly.type
_entity_poly.pdbx_seq_one_letter_code
_entity_poly.pdbx_strand_id
1 'polypeptide(L)'
;MIKNITNRLEPLVIVSGAEVRAELDLNQDSFIDFALLLGTDFSQRIANVGPARAYKFIKDHGSIERIIELETKYEPKPSREAYLAQVEIARLVFKTLPAVPSLKTVLKDDNEVTRVLQQYGLSRAFGEEAENYQSLLDGNYFGDNPSAL
;
A
#
# COMPACT_ATOMS: atom_id res chain seq x y z
N MET A 1 -0.44 -5.25 7.94
CA MET A 1 0.72 -4.34 7.77
C MET A 1 1.66 -4.54 8.95
N ILE A 2 2.96 -4.58 8.71
CA ILE A 2 3.99 -4.69 9.76
C ILE A 2 4.83 -3.41 9.74
N LYS A 3 5.06 -2.81 10.91
CA LYS A 3 5.87 -1.60 11.08
C LYS A 3 7.08 -1.90 11.95
N ASN A 4 8.09 -1.05 11.87
CA ASN A 4 9.31 -1.08 12.69
C ASN A 4 10.18 -2.35 12.50
N ILE A 5 10.10 -3.03 11.33
CA ILE A 5 10.89 -4.24 11.06
C ILE A 5 12.41 -3.96 11.21
N THR A 6 12.85 -2.80 10.76
CA THR A 6 14.27 -2.41 10.76
C THR A 6 14.66 -1.54 11.96
N ASN A 7 13.71 -1.07 12.75
CA ASN A 7 13.96 -0.21 13.90
C ASN A 7 14.16 -1.06 15.16
N ARG A 8 15.40 -1.14 15.63
CA ARG A 8 15.75 -1.90 16.85
C ARG A 8 15.33 -1.21 18.16
N LEU A 9 14.99 0.07 18.11
CA LEU A 9 14.64 0.87 19.29
C LEU A 9 13.15 0.85 19.58
N GLU A 10 12.33 0.44 18.62
CA GLU A 10 10.88 0.39 18.77
C GLU A 10 10.35 -1.05 18.61
N PRO A 11 9.30 -1.41 19.34
CA PRO A 11 8.71 -2.74 19.20
C PRO A 11 8.11 -2.95 17.81
N LEU A 12 8.13 -4.20 17.36
CA LEU A 12 7.43 -4.60 16.14
C LEU A 12 5.92 -4.38 16.30
N VAL A 13 5.33 -3.65 15.39
CA VAL A 13 3.88 -3.39 15.39
C VAL A 13 3.23 -4.14 14.23
N ILE A 14 2.25 -4.98 14.53
CA ILE A 14 1.43 -5.67 13.55
C ILE A 14 0.05 -5.03 13.55
N VAL A 15 -0.38 -4.56 12.37
CA VAL A 15 -1.71 -3.97 12.17
C VAL A 15 -2.54 -4.91 11.31
N SER A 16 -3.56 -5.48 11.89
CA SER A 16 -4.54 -6.32 11.19
C SER A 16 -5.63 -5.44 10.55
N GLY A 17 -5.82 -5.57 9.23
CA GLY A 17 -6.88 -4.81 8.56
C GLY A 17 -8.29 -5.23 8.99
N ALA A 18 -8.47 -6.49 9.41
CA ALA A 18 -9.74 -6.97 9.93
C ALA A 18 -10.07 -6.33 11.29
N GLU A 19 -9.09 -6.28 12.20
CA GLU A 19 -9.25 -5.63 13.51
C GLU A 19 -9.54 -4.13 13.35
N VAL A 20 -8.80 -3.44 12.50
CA VAL A 20 -9.04 -2.01 12.22
C VAL A 20 -10.46 -1.76 11.74
N ARG A 21 -10.99 -2.59 10.81
CA ARG A 21 -12.36 -2.42 10.33
C ARG A 21 -13.39 -2.71 11.43
N ALA A 22 -13.13 -3.71 12.27
CA ALA A 22 -14.00 -4.03 13.40
C ALA A 22 -14.05 -2.89 14.41
N GLU A 23 -12.90 -2.32 14.79
CA GLU A 23 -12.80 -1.18 15.71
C GLU A 23 -13.47 0.09 15.16
N LEU A 24 -13.38 0.32 13.85
CA LEU A 24 -14.05 1.43 13.18
C LEU A 24 -15.53 1.15 12.92
N ASP A 25 -16.00 -0.07 13.14
CA ASP A 25 -17.34 -0.52 12.78
C ASP A 25 -17.68 -0.18 11.33
N LEU A 26 -16.78 -0.54 10.41
CA LEU A 26 -16.91 -0.36 8.97
C LEU A 26 -16.82 -1.69 8.24
N ASN A 27 -17.72 -1.93 7.30
CA ASN A 27 -17.57 -3.02 6.36
C ASN A 27 -16.47 -2.73 5.32
N GLN A 28 -16.14 -3.69 4.47
CA GLN A 28 -15.06 -3.56 3.49
C GLN A 28 -15.30 -2.39 2.52
N ASP A 29 -16.53 -2.22 2.04
CA ASP A 29 -16.85 -1.18 1.05
C ASP A 29 -16.80 0.21 1.68
N SER A 30 -17.40 0.38 2.86
CA SER A 30 -17.34 1.65 3.60
C SER A 30 -15.91 1.99 4.03
N PHE A 31 -15.08 1.00 4.32
CA PHE A 31 -13.67 1.22 4.65
C PHE A 31 -12.86 1.69 3.43
N ILE A 32 -13.14 1.13 2.24
CA ILE A 32 -12.55 1.62 0.99
C ILE A 32 -12.99 3.06 0.73
N ASP A 33 -14.28 3.36 0.83
CA ASP A 33 -14.81 4.72 0.64
C ASP A 33 -14.23 5.71 1.65
N PHE A 34 -14.03 5.30 2.90
CA PHE A 34 -13.34 6.10 3.90
C PHE A 34 -11.92 6.45 3.47
N ALA A 35 -11.16 5.47 2.97
CA ALA A 35 -9.81 5.70 2.47
C ALA A 35 -9.79 6.63 1.24
N LEU A 36 -10.75 6.47 0.32
CA LEU A 36 -10.87 7.31 -0.88
C LEU A 36 -11.18 8.77 -0.53
N LEU A 37 -12.01 9.03 0.49
CA LEU A 37 -12.27 10.40 0.98
C LEU A 37 -11.01 11.09 1.51
N LEU A 38 -10.06 10.34 2.04
CA LEU A 38 -8.78 10.86 2.52
C LEU A 38 -7.79 11.16 1.40
N GLY A 39 -8.10 10.68 0.20
CA GLY A 39 -7.25 10.78 -0.98
C GLY A 39 -6.28 9.60 -1.11
N THR A 40 -6.16 9.12 -2.32
CA THR A 40 -5.28 8.02 -2.70
C THR A 40 -4.55 8.38 -4.00
N ASP A 41 -3.65 7.54 -4.47
CA ASP A 41 -2.99 7.74 -5.76
C ASP A 41 -3.97 7.69 -6.95
N PHE A 42 -5.19 7.14 -6.73
CA PHE A 42 -6.21 6.95 -7.76
C PHE A 42 -7.38 7.94 -7.65
N SER A 43 -7.51 8.65 -6.53
CA SER A 43 -8.60 9.60 -6.30
C SER A 43 -8.14 10.84 -5.56
N GLN A 44 -8.63 11.98 -5.96
CA GLN A 44 -8.32 13.24 -5.29
C GLN A 44 -9.04 13.33 -3.95
N ARG A 45 -8.44 14.07 -3.04
CA ARG A 45 -9.05 14.38 -1.74
C ARG A 45 -10.08 15.50 -1.90
N ILE A 46 -11.21 15.39 -1.22
CA ILE A 46 -12.15 16.50 -1.09
C ILE A 46 -11.60 17.55 -0.13
N ALA A 47 -11.62 18.83 -0.56
CA ALA A 47 -11.11 19.92 0.24
C ALA A 47 -11.83 20.01 1.59
N ASN A 48 -11.06 20.23 2.66
CA ASN A 48 -11.55 20.33 4.03
C ASN A 48 -12.20 19.05 4.61
N VAL A 49 -12.05 17.91 3.95
CA VAL A 49 -12.45 16.60 4.49
C VAL A 49 -11.20 15.90 5.01
N GLY A 50 -11.01 15.95 6.33
CA GLY A 50 -9.95 15.23 7.04
C GLY A 50 -10.48 13.94 7.69
N PRO A 51 -9.63 13.15 8.38
CA PRO A 51 -10.01 11.83 8.90
C PRO A 51 -11.27 11.81 9.76
N ALA A 52 -11.39 12.71 10.72
CA ALA A 52 -12.55 12.76 11.62
C ALA A 52 -13.86 13.04 10.87
N ARG A 53 -13.81 13.94 9.86
CA ARG A 53 -14.98 14.28 9.06
C ARG A 53 -15.33 13.19 8.07
N ALA A 54 -14.33 12.61 7.41
CA ALA A 54 -14.50 11.48 6.50
C ALA A 54 -15.14 10.29 7.23
N TYR A 55 -14.65 9.97 8.42
CA TYR A 55 -15.23 8.91 9.24
C TYR A 55 -16.69 9.18 9.61
N LYS A 56 -16.99 10.41 10.09
CA LYS A 56 -18.36 10.81 10.39
C LYS A 56 -19.28 10.67 9.17
N PHE A 57 -18.84 11.17 8.03
CA PHE A 57 -19.63 11.11 6.79
C PHE A 57 -19.92 9.67 6.35
N ILE A 58 -18.93 8.78 6.42
CA ILE A 58 -19.14 7.37 6.10
C ILE A 58 -20.10 6.71 7.08
N LYS A 59 -20.03 7.04 8.36
CA LYS A 59 -20.97 6.49 9.36
C LYS A 59 -22.39 7.00 9.13
N ASP A 60 -22.55 8.27 8.80
CA ASP A 60 -23.86 8.91 8.67
C ASP A 60 -24.54 8.58 7.32
N HIS A 61 -23.75 8.49 6.23
CA HIS A 61 -24.27 8.39 4.86
C HIS A 61 -23.97 7.05 4.17
N GLY A 62 -22.95 6.33 4.60
CA GLY A 62 -22.62 4.98 4.15
C GLY A 62 -21.76 4.92 2.88
N SER A 63 -21.92 5.82 1.91
CA SER A 63 -21.18 5.82 0.65
C SER A 63 -20.80 7.23 0.18
N ILE A 64 -19.79 7.30 -0.69
CA ILE A 64 -19.30 8.57 -1.25
C ILE A 64 -20.38 9.28 -2.07
N GLU A 65 -21.19 8.55 -2.83
CA GLU A 65 -22.26 9.10 -3.66
C GLU A 65 -23.23 9.90 -2.78
N ARG A 66 -23.70 9.28 -1.70
CA ARG A 66 -24.64 9.94 -0.76
C ARG A 66 -24.02 11.11 -0.04
N ILE A 67 -22.72 11.02 0.28
CA ILE A 67 -22.00 12.14 0.90
C ILE A 67 -21.98 13.34 -0.04
N ILE A 68 -21.67 13.14 -1.32
CA ILE A 68 -21.63 14.25 -2.31
C ILE A 68 -23.02 14.84 -2.57
N GLU A 69 -24.08 14.04 -2.48
CA GLU A 69 -25.45 14.54 -2.61
C GLU A 69 -25.89 15.39 -1.42
N LEU A 70 -25.58 14.94 -0.21
CA LEU A 70 -26.11 15.54 1.03
C LEU A 70 -25.19 16.64 1.59
N GLU A 71 -23.90 16.50 1.45
CA GLU A 71 -22.90 17.42 1.99
C GLU A 71 -22.46 18.45 0.95
N THR A 72 -23.42 19.22 0.44
CA THR A 72 -23.22 20.21 -0.67
C THR A 72 -22.14 21.25 -0.42
N LYS A 73 -21.74 21.46 0.84
CA LYS A 73 -20.64 22.35 1.21
C LYS A 73 -19.27 21.82 0.78
N TYR A 74 -19.14 20.50 0.56
CA TYR A 74 -17.87 19.82 0.28
C TYR A 74 -17.86 19.31 -1.16
N GLU A 75 -17.74 20.25 -2.10
CA GLU A 75 -17.72 19.90 -3.51
C GLU A 75 -16.38 19.31 -3.93
N PRO A 76 -16.38 18.14 -4.60
CA PRO A 76 -15.18 17.59 -5.16
C PRO A 76 -14.72 18.36 -6.40
N LYS A 77 -13.43 18.32 -6.68
CA LYS A 77 -12.83 18.90 -7.89
C LYS A 77 -12.36 17.79 -8.82
N PRO A 78 -12.33 18.00 -10.14
CA PRO A 78 -12.80 19.19 -10.89
C PRO A 78 -14.31 19.31 -11.01
N SER A 79 -15.06 18.19 -10.99
CA SER A 79 -16.52 18.13 -10.96
C SER A 79 -16.98 16.89 -10.19
N ARG A 80 -18.28 16.81 -9.87
CA ARG A 80 -18.87 15.62 -9.22
C ARG A 80 -18.72 14.38 -10.09
N GLU A 81 -19.02 14.48 -11.36
CA GLU A 81 -18.97 13.36 -12.32
C GLU A 81 -17.54 12.83 -12.48
N ALA A 82 -16.57 13.74 -12.66
CA ALA A 82 -15.18 13.37 -12.81
C ALA A 82 -14.62 12.72 -11.53
N TYR A 83 -15.02 13.21 -10.37
CA TYR A 83 -14.62 12.63 -9.09
C TYR A 83 -15.22 11.24 -8.88
N LEU A 84 -16.51 11.06 -9.16
CA LEU A 84 -17.18 9.76 -9.07
C LEU A 84 -16.57 8.73 -10.02
N ALA A 85 -16.21 9.13 -11.25
CA ALA A 85 -15.48 8.25 -12.16
C ALA A 85 -14.12 7.81 -11.59
N GLN A 86 -13.37 8.70 -10.95
CA GLN A 86 -12.13 8.34 -10.24
C GLN A 86 -12.40 7.38 -9.07
N VAL A 87 -13.44 7.60 -8.29
CA VAL A 87 -13.85 6.74 -7.18
C VAL A 87 -14.18 5.32 -7.67
N GLU A 88 -14.89 5.17 -8.78
CA GLU A 88 -15.21 3.86 -9.35
C GLU A 88 -13.95 3.09 -9.76
N ILE A 89 -13.03 3.75 -10.47
CA ILE A 89 -11.75 3.16 -10.86
C ILE A 89 -10.94 2.76 -9.62
N ALA A 90 -10.86 3.65 -8.64
CA ALA A 90 -10.14 3.39 -7.41
C ALA A 90 -10.73 2.22 -6.61
N ARG A 91 -12.06 2.12 -6.51
CA ARG A 91 -12.74 0.96 -5.89
C ARG A 91 -12.39 -0.34 -6.60
N LEU A 92 -12.38 -0.32 -7.96
CA LEU A 92 -11.99 -1.48 -8.74
C LEU A 92 -10.57 -1.92 -8.41
N VAL A 93 -9.61 -1.00 -8.35
CA VAL A 93 -8.22 -1.29 -7.98
C VAL A 93 -8.12 -1.92 -6.59
N PHE A 94 -8.83 -1.37 -5.59
CA PHE A 94 -8.78 -1.90 -4.22
C PHE A 94 -9.52 -3.23 -4.03
N LYS A 95 -10.50 -3.54 -4.90
CA LYS A 95 -11.24 -4.81 -4.86
C LYS A 95 -10.60 -5.91 -5.70
N THR A 96 -9.83 -5.55 -6.73
CA THR A 96 -9.20 -6.48 -7.67
C THR A 96 -7.70 -6.59 -7.38
N LEU A 97 -7.36 -7.12 -6.21
CA LEU A 97 -5.96 -7.38 -5.91
C LEU A 97 -5.43 -8.47 -6.83
N PRO A 98 -4.20 -8.32 -7.35
CA PRO A 98 -3.57 -9.39 -8.11
C PRO A 98 -3.45 -10.65 -7.25
N ALA A 99 -3.61 -11.81 -7.88
CA ALA A 99 -3.42 -13.08 -7.19
C ALA A 99 -1.99 -13.13 -6.61
N VAL A 100 -1.90 -13.39 -5.31
CA VAL A 100 -0.61 -13.61 -4.67
C VAL A 100 -0.05 -14.92 -5.23
N PRO A 101 1.11 -14.91 -5.90
CA PRO A 101 1.71 -16.13 -6.40
C PRO A 101 1.93 -17.10 -5.24
N SER A 102 1.60 -18.38 -5.46
CA SER A 102 1.84 -19.40 -4.44
C SER A 102 3.34 -19.51 -4.19
N LEU A 103 3.79 -19.13 -3.00
CA LEU A 103 5.18 -19.29 -2.55
C LEU A 103 5.59 -20.77 -2.34
N LYS A 104 4.73 -21.74 -2.72
CA LYS A 104 5.08 -23.18 -2.67
C LYS A 104 6.25 -23.53 -3.58
N THR A 105 6.53 -22.74 -4.57
CA THR A 105 7.76 -22.76 -5.35
C THR A 105 8.68 -21.61 -4.89
N VAL A 106 9.11 -21.65 -3.65
CA VAL A 106 10.37 -20.95 -3.32
C VAL A 106 11.42 -21.70 -4.11
N LEU A 107 11.95 -21.03 -5.11
CA LEU A 107 13.00 -21.51 -5.95
C LEU A 107 14.15 -21.95 -5.03
N LYS A 108 14.32 -23.27 -4.91
CA LYS A 108 15.39 -23.87 -4.11
C LYS A 108 16.60 -24.22 -4.98
N ASP A 109 16.44 -24.03 -6.28
CA ASP A 109 17.46 -24.34 -7.27
C ASP A 109 18.01 -23.02 -7.83
N ASP A 110 19.29 -22.78 -7.61
CA ASP A 110 20.02 -21.59 -8.09
C ASP A 110 19.92 -21.44 -9.62
N ASN A 111 19.83 -22.53 -10.36
CA ASN A 111 19.65 -22.53 -11.80
C ASN A 111 18.29 -21.96 -12.21
N GLU A 112 17.25 -22.26 -11.45
CA GLU A 112 15.91 -21.76 -11.69
C GLU A 112 15.80 -20.26 -11.35
N VAL A 113 16.43 -19.84 -10.27
CA VAL A 113 16.57 -18.41 -9.92
C VAL A 113 17.29 -17.66 -11.04
N THR A 114 18.43 -18.15 -11.51
CA THR A 114 19.21 -17.55 -12.60
C THR A 114 18.38 -17.45 -13.88
N ARG A 115 17.63 -18.48 -14.23
CA ARG A 115 16.75 -18.47 -15.41
C ARG A 115 15.66 -17.40 -15.31
N VAL A 116 15.02 -17.29 -14.16
CA VAL A 116 13.98 -16.28 -13.93
C VAL A 116 14.57 -14.87 -14.00
N LEU A 117 15.72 -14.64 -13.39
CA LEU A 117 16.41 -13.34 -13.45
C LEU A 117 16.80 -12.96 -14.87
N GLN A 118 17.27 -13.91 -15.67
CA GLN A 118 17.57 -13.70 -17.10
C GLN A 118 16.31 -13.35 -17.89
N GLN A 119 15.21 -14.06 -17.65
CA GLN A 119 13.92 -13.81 -18.31
C GLN A 119 13.41 -12.37 -18.10
N TYR A 120 13.66 -11.79 -16.93
CA TYR A 120 13.26 -10.42 -16.59
C TYR A 120 14.37 -9.37 -16.81
N GLY A 121 15.48 -9.74 -17.42
CA GLY A 121 16.60 -8.83 -17.70
C GLY A 121 17.37 -8.37 -16.46
N LEU A 122 17.25 -9.10 -15.36
CA LEU A 122 17.88 -8.79 -14.06
C LEU A 122 19.24 -9.50 -13.89
N SER A 123 19.71 -10.21 -14.92
CA SER A 123 20.98 -10.99 -14.88
C SER A 123 22.22 -10.12 -14.63
N ARG A 124 22.15 -8.80 -14.85
CA ARG A 124 23.26 -7.89 -14.52
C ARG A 124 23.60 -7.80 -13.03
N ALA A 125 22.63 -8.15 -12.16
CA ALA A 125 22.86 -8.14 -10.72
C ALA A 125 23.71 -9.34 -10.22
N PHE A 126 23.95 -10.32 -11.10
CA PHE A 126 24.65 -11.57 -10.78
C PHE A 126 25.79 -11.88 -11.79
N GLY A 127 26.23 -10.89 -12.56
CA GLY A 127 27.43 -10.99 -13.39
C GLY A 127 28.70 -11.12 -12.53
N GLU A 128 29.87 -11.00 -13.12
CA GLU A 128 31.20 -11.20 -12.52
C GLU A 128 31.44 -10.56 -11.12
N GLU A 129 30.49 -9.78 -10.61
CA GLU A 129 30.45 -9.26 -9.25
C GLU A 129 29.87 -10.25 -8.20
N ALA A 130 29.49 -11.46 -8.60
CA ALA A 130 29.00 -12.47 -7.65
C ALA A 130 30.02 -12.86 -6.58
N GLU A 131 31.32 -12.71 -6.87
CA GLU A 131 32.40 -12.85 -5.87
C GLU A 131 32.34 -11.73 -4.80
N ASN A 132 31.75 -10.60 -5.14
CA ASN A 132 31.53 -9.51 -4.19
C ASN A 132 30.31 -9.71 -3.31
N TYR A 133 29.39 -10.62 -3.67
CA TYR A 133 28.18 -10.90 -2.87
C TYR A 133 28.52 -11.61 -1.57
N GLN A 134 29.54 -12.48 -1.56
CA GLN A 134 30.01 -13.12 -0.35
C GLN A 134 30.60 -12.08 0.62
N SER A 135 31.31 -11.09 0.10
CA SER A 135 31.80 -9.97 0.89
C SER A 135 30.69 -9.02 1.39
N LEU A 136 29.58 -8.93 0.66
CA LEU A 136 28.38 -8.19 1.09
C LEU A 136 27.58 -8.92 2.16
N LEU A 137 27.60 -10.25 2.17
CA LEU A 137 27.01 -11.08 3.23
C LEU A 137 27.89 -11.13 4.48
N ASP A 138 29.19 -11.13 4.31
CA ASP A 138 30.18 -11.18 5.41
C ASP A 138 30.50 -9.79 6.02
N GLY A 139 30.17 -8.71 5.34
CA GLY A 139 30.48 -7.35 5.77
C GLY A 139 29.32 -6.40 5.68
N ASN A 140 28.81 -5.98 6.80
CA ASN A 140 28.27 -4.64 7.08
C ASN A 140 27.63 -3.84 5.93
N TYR A 141 26.75 -4.43 5.13
CA TYR A 141 26.01 -3.64 4.14
C TYR A 141 25.03 -2.63 4.80
N PHE A 142 24.69 -2.84 6.06
CA PHE A 142 23.88 -1.93 6.88
C PHE A 142 24.70 -1.25 7.98
N GLY A 143 25.92 -0.86 7.63
CA GLY A 143 26.31 0.20 8.25
C GLY A 143 27.24 0.53 9.26
N ASP A 144 28.21 -0.01 9.41
CA ASP A 144 29.30 0.68 10.11
C ASP A 144 30.32 1.15 9.07
N ASN A 145 30.04 2.27 8.44
CA ASN A 145 31.06 3.02 7.76
C ASN A 145 31.87 3.76 8.83
N PRO A 146 33.07 3.29 9.20
CA PRO A 146 33.87 3.94 10.26
C PRO A 146 34.42 5.31 9.84
N SER A 147 34.05 5.80 8.64
CA SER A 147 34.46 7.11 8.13
C SER A 147 33.36 8.17 8.23
N ALA A 148 32.27 7.90 8.94
CA ALA A 148 31.17 8.86 9.14
C ALA A 148 31.16 9.42 10.58
N LEU A 149 32.35 9.66 11.16
CA LEU A 149 32.56 10.50 12.35
C LEU A 149 33.30 11.74 11.96
#